data_9c75bd2e29242bc08fd56cfa23277893
#
_entry.id   9c75bd2e29242bc08fd56cfa23277893
#
_cell.length_a   1.000
_cell.length_b   1.000
_cell.length_c   1.000
_cell.angle_alpha   90.00
_cell.angle_beta   90.00
_cell.angle_gamma   90.00
#
_symmetry.space_group_name_H-M   'P 1'
#
loop_
_entity.id
_entity.type
_entity.pdbx_description
1 polymer ?
#
loop_
_entity_poly.entity_id
_entity_poly.type
_entity_poly.pdbx_seq_one_letter_code
_entity_poly.pdbx_strand_id
1 'polypeptide(L)'
;MEYHIRKTAFQNVMLVDTLQALAKCYVTMGMELYVVGATARDIAMHLLGAGGSTRRTLDLDVSVALENWEQYSHLTALLLQHDFLKSPEKQRFKYIGKHPYEYEVDIVPFGAIAKHDQVAWPPDGSPVMSVRCFEDVMRTADTVHVDDLFSFRIASLSGQFLIKLDTWFDRHNLTKRDAVDMVFFLQNVYVVYALTRTELPPEIDVDANQFDVVVAGAEWIASDLKQMLTTEHRLFYANQLQEEVNKGEESALLNDFLDMSSAKYYDLFRRALQRMSEILKVL
;
A
#
# COMPACT_ATOMS: atom_id res chain seq x y z
N MET A 1 -11.14 -8.80 7.22
CA MET A 1 -12.32 -8.24 7.95
C MET A 1 -13.27 -7.60 6.95
N GLU A 2 -14.53 -7.29 7.41
CA GLU A 2 -15.51 -6.55 6.60
C GLU A 2 -15.83 -5.25 7.32
N TYR A 3 -15.78 -4.15 6.59
CA TYR A 3 -16.10 -2.81 7.08
C TYR A 3 -17.26 -2.22 6.30
N HIS A 4 -18.08 -1.41 6.97
CA HIS A 4 -19.18 -0.67 6.37
C HIS A 4 -18.97 0.82 6.57
N ILE A 5 -18.98 1.59 5.49
CA ILE A 5 -18.79 3.03 5.51
C ILE A 5 -19.90 3.72 4.71
N ARG A 6 -20.37 4.84 5.19
CA ARG A 6 -21.35 5.65 4.45
C ARG A 6 -20.67 6.44 3.34
N LYS A 7 -21.32 6.55 2.18
CA LYS A 7 -20.86 7.44 1.09
C LYS A 7 -20.56 8.86 1.58
N THR A 8 -21.35 9.36 2.54
CA THR A 8 -21.20 10.69 3.13
C THR A 8 -19.97 10.86 4.04
N ALA A 9 -19.31 9.78 4.44
CA ALA A 9 -18.08 9.84 5.22
C ALA A 9 -16.87 10.26 4.36
N PHE A 10 -16.97 10.11 3.04
CA PHE A 10 -15.93 10.57 2.14
C PHE A 10 -16.07 12.07 1.90
N GLN A 11 -15.03 12.83 2.19
CA GLN A 11 -15.03 14.29 1.96
C GLN A 11 -14.93 14.65 0.48
N ASN A 12 -14.41 13.74 -0.35
CA ASN A 12 -14.21 13.95 -1.78
C ASN A 12 -15.26 13.17 -2.59
N VAL A 13 -16.25 13.88 -3.12
CA VAL A 13 -17.33 13.28 -3.93
C VAL A 13 -16.77 12.65 -5.22
N MET A 14 -15.77 13.28 -5.85
CA MET A 14 -15.14 12.71 -7.06
C MET A 14 -14.49 11.36 -6.79
N LEU A 15 -13.80 11.22 -5.65
CA LEU A 15 -13.22 9.94 -5.24
C LEU A 15 -14.29 8.85 -5.17
N VAL A 16 -15.41 9.13 -4.53
CA VAL A 16 -16.48 8.14 -4.36
C VAL A 16 -17.12 7.77 -5.69
N ASP A 17 -17.39 8.75 -6.54
CA ASP A 17 -17.97 8.50 -7.87
C ASP A 17 -16.99 7.73 -8.76
N THR A 18 -15.69 8.02 -8.67
CA THR A 18 -14.62 7.27 -9.35
C THR A 18 -14.55 5.82 -8.86
N LEU A 19 -14.54 5.61 -7.54
CA LEU A 19 -14.55 4.26 -6.95
C LEU A 19 -15.78 3.46 -7.37
N GLN A 20 -16.95 4.09 -7.40
CA GLN A 20 -18.20 3.45 -7.83
C GLN A 20 -18.16 3.06 -9.32
N ALA A 21 -17.62 3.93 -10.18
CA ALA A 21 -17.44 3.63 -11.60
C ALA A 21 -16.44 2.50 -11.84
N LEU A 22 -15.30 2.51 -11.13
CA LEU A 22 -14.32 1.41 -11.15
C LEU A 22 -14.93 0.10 -10.70
N ALA A 23 -15.58 0.10 -9.52
CA ALA A 23 -16.20 -1.11 -8.97
C ALA A 23 -17.19 -1.75 -9.94
N LYS A 24 -17.99 -0.94 -10.66
CA LYS A 24 -18.89 -1.44 -11.71
C LYS A 24 -18.12 -2.13 -12.84
N CYS A 25 -17.03 -1.55 -13.32
CA CYS A 25 -16.21 -2.13 -14.38
C CYS A 25 -15.57 -3.44 -13.92
N TYR A 26 -15.01 -3.46 -12.71
CA TYR A 26 -14.35 -4.65 -12.15
C TYR A 26 -15.34 -5.79 -11.92
N VAL A 27 -16.51 -5.52 -11.35
CA VAL A 27 -17.57 -6.52 -11.17
C VAL A 27 -18.04 -7.08 -12.53
N THR A 28 -18.17 -6.25 -13.55
CA THR A 28 -18.54 -6.69 -14.92
C THR A 28 -17.51 -7.65 -15.50
N MET A 29 -16.23 -7.50 -15.14
CA MET A 29 -15.14 -8.39 -15.54
C MET A 29 -14.97 -9.61 -14.61
N GLY A 30 -15.75 -9.72 -13.52
CA GLY A 30 -15.58 -10.76 -12.50
C GLY A 30 -14.30 -10.57 -11.68
N MET A 31 -13.82 -9.33 -11.54
CA MET A 31 -12.57 -8.97 -10.85
C MET A 31 -12.84 -8.23 -9.56
N GLU A 32 -11.92 -8.35 -8.61
CA GLU A 32 -11.92 -7.56 -7.38
C GLU A 32 -11.18 -6.24 -7.59
N LEU A 33 -11.74 -5.14 -7.08
CA LEU A 33 -11.12 -3.82 -7.05
C LEU A 33 -10.30 -3.68 -5.77
N TYR A 34 -8.99 -3.52 -5.88
CA TYR A 34 -8.10 -3.27 -4.75
C TYR A 34 -7.67 -1.81 -4.74
N VAL A 35 -7.96 -1.10 -3.66
CA VAL A 35 -7.48 0.28 -3.44
C VAL A 35 -6.16 0.21 -2.68
N VAL A 36 -5.17 0.94 -3.18
CA VAL A 36 -3.82 1.01 -2.62
C VAL A 36 -3.37 2.48 -2.47
N GLY A 37 -2.13 2.72 -2.08
CA GLY A 37 -1.56 4.05 -2.01
C GLY A 37 -2.12 4.93 -0.89
N ALA A 38 -2.04 6.25 -1.05
CA ALA A 38 -2.40 7.21 -0.01
C ALA A 38 -3.91 7.21 0.31
N THR A 39 -4.75 7.01 -0.71
CA THR A 39 -6.21 6.87 -0.51
C THR A 39 -6.55 5.66 0.36
N ALA A 40 -5.89 4.51 0.13
CA ALA A 40 -6.07 3.33 0.97
C ALA A 40 -5.67 3.58 2.42
N ARG A 41 -4.52 4.25 2.64
CA ARG A 41 -4.07 4.62 3.98
C ARG A 41 -5.10 5.48 4.70
N ASP A 42 -5.61 6.51 4.05
CA ASP A 42 -6.55 7.46 4.67
C ASP A 42 -7.89 6.78 5.00
N ILE A 43 -8.37 5.89 4.12
CA ILE A 43 -9.56 5.07 4.38
C ILE A 43 -9.31 4.11 5.56
N ALA A 44 -8.19 3.39 5.57
CA ALA A 44 -7.86 2.45 6.65
C ALA A 44 -7.76 3.17 8.01
N MET A 45 -7.09 4.32 8.08
CA MET A 45 -6.99 5.13 9.28
C MET A 45 -8.38 5.57 9.77
N HIS A 46 -9.25 6.01 8.86
CA HIS A 46 -10.63 6.38 9.20
C HIS A 46 -11.43 5.20 9.77
N LEU A 47 -11.36 4.03 9.12
CA LEU A 47 -12.05 2.80 9.55
C LEU A 47 -11.58 2.32 10.92
N LEU A 48 -10.31 2.55 11.26
CA LEU A 48 -9.71 2.22 12.55
C LEU A 48 -9.90 3.33 13.61
N GLY A 49 -10.74 4.36 13.33
CA GLY A 49 -11.05 5.43 14.29
C GLY A 49 -9.91 6.43 14.49
N ALA A 50 -8.86 6.35 13.70
CA ALA A 50 -7.79 7.35 13.69
C ALA A 50 -8.13 8.51 12.74
N GLY A 51 -7.68 9.71 13.06
CA GLY A 51 -7.86 10.86 12.16
C GLY A 51 -7.16 10.63 10.83
N GLY A 52 -7.80 11.04 9.73
CA GLY A 52 -7.22 10.96 8.40
C GLY A 52 -5.99 11.87 8.24
N SER A 53 -5.19 11.62 7.20
CA SER A 53 -4.08 12.48 6.83
C SER A 53 -4.56 13.89 6.49
N THR A 54 -3.80 14.91 6.90
CA THR A 54 -4.03 16.32 6.51
C THR A 54 -3.66 16.58 5.04
N ARG A 55 -3.00 15.63 4.40
CA ARG A 55 -2.56 15.73 3.01
C ARG A 55 -3.70 15.32 2.08
N ARG A 56 -4.15 16.24 1.22
CA ARG A 56 -5.11 15.91 0.15
C ARG A 56 -4.43 15.01 -0.89
N THR A 57 -4.99 13.84 -1.09
CA THR A 57 -4.65 12.95 -2.20
C THR A 57 -5.46 13.41 -3.42
N LEU A 58 -4.77 13.63 -4.54
CA LEU A 58 -5.37 14.11 -5.80
C LEU A 58 -5.52 12.98 -6.82
N ASP A 59 -4.98 11.81 -6.52
CA ASP A 59 -4.94 10.62 -7.35
C ASP A 59 -5.46 9.40 -6.58
N LEU A 60 -5.91 8.41 -7.31
CA LEU A 60 -6.36 7.13 -6.79
C LEU A 60 -5.49 6.03 -7.36
N ASP A 61 -4.77 5.34 -6.51
CA ASP A 61 -4.03 4.14 -6.88
C ASP A 61 -4.91 2.91 -6.64
N VAL A 62 -5.07 2.09 -7.66
CA VAL A 62 -5.78 0.81 -7.57
C VAL A 62 -4.97 -0.31 -8.21
N SER A 63 -5.27 -1.55 -7.84
CA SER A 63 -4.66 -2.70 -8.47
C SER A 63 -5.69 -3.75 -8.90
N VAL A 64 -5.28 -4.64 -9.78
CA VAL A 64 -6.13 -5.69 -10.34
C VAL A 64 -5.32 -6.96 -10.61
N ALA A 65 -5.85 -8.11 -10.18
CA ALA A 65 -5.27 -9.41 -10.49
C ALA A 65 -5.64 -9.82 -11.92
N LEU A 66 -4.64 -10.08 -12.76
CA LEU A 66 -4.83 -10.43 -14.16
C LEU A 66 -3.99 -11.65 -14.56
N GLU A 67 -4.49 -12.42 -15.50
CA GLU A 67 -3.75 -13.53 -16.11
C GLU A 67 -2.83 -13.08 -17.26
N ASN A 68 -3.27 -12.06 -17.99
CA ASN A 68 -2.57 -11.62 -19.21
C ASN A 68 -2.97 -10.20 -19.64
N TRP A 69 -2.25 -9.66 -20.63
CA TRP A 69 -2.48 -8.31 -21.18
C TRP A 69 -3.78 -8.19 -21.99
N GLU A 70 -4.38 -9.28 -22.46
CA GLU A 70 -5.68 -9.25 -23.13
C GLU A 70 -6.78 -8.86 -22.14
N GLN A 71 -6.77 -9.42 -20.93
CA GLN A 71 -7.69 -9.01 -19.86
C GLN A 71 -7.52 -7.53 -19.50
N TYR A 72 -6.27 -7.02 -19.45
CA TYR A 72 -6.02 -5.59 -19.23
C TYR A 72 -6.61 -4.72 -20.36
N SER A 73 -6.50 -5.18 -21.60
CA SER A 73 -7.07 -4.48 -22.77
C SER A 73 -8.60 -4.46 -22.71
N HIS A 74 -9.23 -5.55 -22.30
CA HIS A 74 -10.68 -5.61 -22.11
C HIS A 74 -11.14 -4.67 -20.99
N LEU A 75 -10.44 -4.65 -19.84
CA LEU A 75 -10.71 -3.71 -18.76
C LEU A 75 -10.57 -2.25 -19.25
N THR A 76 -9.51 -1.96 -20.00
CA THR A 76 -9.31 -0.64 -20.61
C THR A 76 -10.48 -0.23 -21.49
N ALA A 77 -10.92 -1.12 -22.39
CA ALA A 77 -12.06 -0.86 -23.28
C ALA A 77 -13.35 -0.57 -22.50
N LEU A 78 -13.58 -1.31 -21.40
CA LEU A 78 -14.73 -1.10 -20.54
C LEU A 78 -14.66 0.23 -19.78
N LEU A 79 -13.48 0.59 -19.25
CA LEU A 79 -13.27 1.87 -18.59
C LEU A 79 -13.58 3.06 -19.52
N LEU A 80 -13.13 2.99 -20.78
CA LEU A 80 -13.41 4.04 -21.78
C LEU A 80 -14.92 4.20 -22.10
N GLN A 81 -15.75 3.18 -21.83
CA GLN A 81 -17.20 3.25 -21.94
C GLN A 81 -17.88 3.81 -20.68
N HIS A 82 -17.14 3.98 -19.60
CA HIS A 82 -17.62 4.41 -18.28
C HIS A 82 -16.94 5.69 -17.77
N ASP A 83 -16.85 6.69 -18.64
CA ASP A 83 -16.37 8.05 -18.33
C ASP A 83 -14.88 8.12 -17.90
N PHE A 84 -14.06 7.15 -18.33
CA PHE A 84 -12.61 7.23 -18.19
C PHE A 84 -11.94 7.58 -19.51
N LEU A 85 -10.90 8.39 -19.44
CA LEU A 85 -9.99 8.68 -20.55
C LEU A 85 -8.63 8.04 -20.28
N LYS A 86 -7.96 7.54 -21.33
CA LYS A 86 -6.59 7.04 -21.24
C LYS A 86 -5.60 8.20 -21.25
N SER A 87 -4.65 8.17 -20.31
CA SER A 87 -3.51 9.08 -20.29
C SER A 87 -2.34 8.56 -21.15
N PRO A 88 -1.34 9.40 -21.46
CA PRO A 88 -0.09 8.95 -22.11
C PRO A 88 0.66 7.91 -21.28
N GLU A 89 0.63 8.01 -19.93
CA GLU A 89 1.17 7.02 -19.03
C GLU A 89 0.35 5.73 -19.09
N LYS A 90 1.04 4.59 -19.25
CA LYS A 90 0.38 3.31 -19.56
C LYS A 90 -0.54 2.78 -18.46
N GLN A 91 -0.23 3.08 -17.21
CA GLN A 91 -1.05 2.71 -16.04
C GLN A 91 -2.17 3.71 -15.75
N ARG A 92 -2.08 4.96 -16.29
CA ARG A 92 -2.92 6.08 -15.86
C ARG A 92 -4.17 6.26 -16.71
N PHE A 93 -5.26 6.53 -16.00
CA PHE A 93 -6.54 6.96 -16.55
C PHE A 93 -6.98 8.25 -15.86
N LYS A 94 -7.97 8.93 -16.46
CA LYS A 94 -8.62 10.09 -15.89
C LYS A 94 -10.12 9.85 -15.89
N TYR A 95 -10.73 9.89 -14.72
CA TYR A 95 -12.19 9.86 -14.61
C TYR A 95 -12.73 11.27 -14.81
N ILE A 96 -13.67 11.43 -15.74
CA ILE A 96 -14.27 12.72 -16.08
C ILE A 96 -15.69 12.86 -15.55
N GLY A 97 -16.45 11.78 -15.41
CA GLY A 97 -17.79 11.74 -14.84
C GLY A 97 -18.65 12.97 -15.14
N LYS A 98 -19.42 13.42 -14.13
CA LYS A 98 -20.24 14.65 -14.22
C LYS A 98 -19.58 15.87 -13.56
N HIS A 99 -18.29 15.75 -13.22
CA HIS A 99 -17.55 16.80 -12.53
C HIS A 99 -16.83 17.72 -13.53
N PRO A 100 -16.59 18.99 -13.17
CA PRO A 100 -15.85 19.93 -14.02
C PRO A 100 -14.33 19.66 -14.06
N TYR A 101 -13.85 18.75 -13.23
CA TYR A 101 -12.43 18.39 -13.12
C TYR A 101 -12.24 16.91 -13.39
N GLU A 102 -11.03 16.55 -13.86
CA GLU A 102 -10.59 15.17 -14.03
C GLU A 102 -10.04 14.63 -12.70
N TYR A 103 -10.21 13.32 -12.46
CA TYR A 103 -9.61 12.62 -11.33
C TYR A 103 -8.65 11.56 -11.83
N GLU A 104 -7.38 11.64 -11.46
CA GLU A 104 -6.36 10.71 -11.92
C GLU A 104 -6.49 9.36 -11.21
N VAL A 105 -6.35 8.28 -11.98
CA VAL A 105 -6.41 6.90 -11.49
C VAL A 105 -5.25 6.12 -12.08
N ASP A 106 -4.38 5.59 -11.24
CA ASP A 106 -3.34 4.66 -11.64
C ASP A 106 -3.79 3.23 -11.37
N ILE A 107 -3.76 2.37 -12.41
CA ILE A 107 -4.16 0.97 -12.34
C ILE A 107 -2.94 0.09 -12.54
N VAL A 108 -2.49 -0.60 -11.49
CA VAL A 108 -1.35 -1.50 -11.52
C VAL A 108 -1.84 -2.95 -11.56
N PRO A 109 -1.60 -3.68 -12.67
CA PRO A 109 -1.93 -5.09 -12.75
C PRO A 109 -0.91 -5.94 -11.97
N PHE A 110 -1.36 -7.05 -11.39
CA PHE A 110 -0.55 -8.06 -10.74
C PHE A 110 -1.11 -9.47 -11.00
N GLY A 111 -0.55 -10.51 -10.39
CA GLY A 111 -0.98 -11.90 -10.57
C GLY A 111 -0.23 -12.60 -11.69
N ALA A 112 -0.87 -13.53 -12.39
CA ALA A 112 -0.23 -14.38 -13.41
C ALA A 112 0.35 -13.60 -14.61
N ILE A 113 -0.07 -12.34 -14.82
CA ILE A 113 0.50 -11.42 -15.81
C ILE A 113 1.96 -11.04 -15.50
N ALA A 114 2.35 -11.08 -14.21
CA ALA A 114 3.69 -10.74 -13.78
C ALA A 114 4.70 -11.83 -14.17
N LYS A 115 5.93 -11.42 -14.47
CA LYS A 115 7.07 -12.31 -14.69
C LYS A 115 8.19 -11.92 -13.75
N HIS A 116 8.70 -12.88 -12.97
CA HIS A 116 9.73 -12.62 -11.96
C HIS A 116 9.38 -11.44 -11.05
N ASP A 117 8.14 -11.45 -10.52
CA ASP A 117 7.58 -10.43 -9.64
C ASP A 117 7.47 -9.01 -10.24
N GLN A 118 7.54 -8.89 -11.56
CA GLN A 118 7.47 -7.61 -12.25
C GLN A 118 6.43 -7.63 -13.36
N VAL A 119 5.80 -6.49 -13.59
CA VAL A 119 4.99 -6.21 -14.77
C VAL A 119 5.75 -5.26 -15.70
N ALA A 120 5.87 -5.67 -16.96
CA ALA A 120 6.51 -4.89 -18.01
C ALA A 120 5.46 -4.53 -19.09
N TRP A 121 5.23 -3.24 -19.28
CA TRP A 121 4.13 -2.74 -20.10
C TRP A 121 4.40 -2.88 -21.61
N PRO A 122 3.49 -3.49 -22.38
CA PRO A 122 3.64 -3.59 -23.83
C PRO A 122 3.51 -2.22 -24.53
N PRO A 123 4.01 -2.08 -25.78
CA PRO A 123 4.75 -3.11 -26.56
C PRO A 123 6.24 -3.18 -26.25
N ASP A 124 6.81 -2.16 -25.63
CA ASP A 124 8.25 -1.94 -25.44
C ASP A 124 8.80 -2.45 -24.11
N GLY A 125 7.93 -3.02 -23.24
CA GLY A 125 8.31 -3.50 -21.92
C GLY A 125 8.56 -2.39 -20.87
N SER A 126 8.12 -1.15 -21.14
CA SER A 126 8.34 -0.02 -20.22
C SER A 126 7.02 0.72 -19.92
N PRO A 127 6.81 1.22 -18.69
CA PRO A 127 7.65 1.00 -17.52
C PRO A 127 7.66 -0.45 -17.04
N VAL A 128 8.66 -0.79 -16.20
CA VAL A 128 8.69 -2.02 -15.41
C VAL A 128 8.37 -1.64 -13.97
N MET A 129 7.51 -2.42 -13.31
CA MET A 129 7.11 -2.18 -11.92
C MET A 129 7.19 -3.47 -11.12
N SER A 130 7.78 -3.44 -9.92
CA SER A 130 7.68 -4.55 -8.98
C SER A 130 6.25 -4.72 -8.49
N VAL A 131 5.80 -5.96 -8.45
CA VAL A 131 4.52 -6.36 -7.87
C VAL A 131 4.70 -7.58 -6.94
N ARG A 132 5.94 -7.80 -6.47
CA ARG A 132 6.34 -8.97 -5.66
C ARG A 132 5.41 -9.25 -4.50
N CYS A 133 5.07 -8.23 -3.72
CA CYS A 133 4.26 -8.41 -2.53
C CYS A 133 2.74 -8.40 -2.79
N PHE A 134 2.30 -8.09 -4.01
CA PHE A 134 0.88 -7.80 -4.25
C PHE A 134 -0.04 -8.99 -3.99
N GLU A 135 0.30 -10.20 -4.44
CA GLU A 135 -0.53 -11.38 -4.19
C GLU A 135 -0.65 -11.67 -2.68
N ASP A 136 0.46 -11.61 -1.94
CA ASP A 136 0.47 -11.84 -0.50
C ASP A 136 -0.38 -10.81 0.24
N VAL A 137 -0.20 -9.52 -0.09
CA VAL A 137 -0.94 -8.42 0.52
C VAL A 137 -2.44 -8.50 0.18
N MET A 138 -2.78 -8.70 -1.09
CA MET A 138 -4.17 -8.67 -1.54
C MET A 138 -4.97 -9.90 -1.08
N ARG A 139 -4.31 -11.05 -0.90
CA ARG A 139 -4.93 -12.24 -0.31
C ARG A 139 -5.48 -11.96 1.10
N THR A 140 -4.84 -11.07 1.87
CA THR A 140 -5.23 -10.70 3.23
C THR A 140 -6.00 -9.39 3.32
N ALA A 141 -6.30 -8.75 2.18
CA ALA A 141 -7.00 -7.48 2.12
C ALA A 141 -8.41 -7.57 2.71
N ASP A 142 -8.81 -6.51 3.40
CA ASP A 142 -10.14 -6.36 3.98
C ASP A 142 -11.15 -5.88 2.94
N THR A 143 -12.43 -6.20 3.12
CA THR A 143 -13.52 -5.71 2.28
C THR A 143 -14.15 -4.47 2.89
N VAL A 144 -14.33 -3.44 2.08
CA VAL A 144 -15.03 -2.20 2.45
C VAL A 144 -16.30 -2.08 1.62
N HIS A 145 -17.44 -2.07 2.30
CA HIS A 145 -18.76 -1.83 1.71
C HIS A 145 -19.13 -0.36 1.86
N VAL A 146 -19.45 0.29 0.75
CA VAL A 146 -19.89 1.70 0.74
C VAL A 146 -21.40 1.73 0.55
N ASP A 147 -22.13 1.96 1.64
CA ASP A 147 -23.58 1.72 1.72
C ASP A 147 -23.94 0.36 1.09
N ASP A 148 -25.06 0.24 0.40
CA ASP A 148 -25.42 -0.92 -0.42
C ASP A 148 -25.09 -0.72 -1.91
N LEU A 149 -24.15 0.16 -2.25
CA LEU A 149 -23.90 0.62 -3.62
C LEU A 149 -22.76 -0.14 -4.29
N PHE A 150 -21.65 -0.32 -3.60
CA PHE A 150 -20.45 -1.02 -4.12
C PHE A 150 -19.51 -1.42 -2.99
N SER A 151 -18.55 -2.27 -3.33
CA SER A 151 -17.47 -2.65 -2.42
C SER A 151 -16.12 -2.64 -3.13
N PHE A 152 -15.07 -2.57 -2.35
CA PHE A 152 -13.67 -2.72 -2.79
C PHE A 152 -12.86 -3.39 -1.70
N ARG A 153 -11.67 -3.87 -2.07
CA ARG A 153 -10.71 -4.43 -1.13
C ARG A 153 -9.66 -3.39 -0.77
N ILE A 154 -9.14 -3.46 0.45
CA ILE A 154 -8.12 -2.55 0.97
C ILE A 154 -7.06 -3.33 1.73
N ALA A 155 -5.78 -3.07 1.45
CA ALA A 155 -4.69 -3.65 2.20
C ALA A 155 -4.66 -3.12 3.65
N SER A 156 -4.29 -3.97 4.61
CA SER A 156 -4.00 -3.54 5.99
C SER A 156 -2.89 -2.48 6.01
N LEU A 157 -2.74 -1.72 7.11
CA LEU A 157 -1.64 -0.75 7.22
C LEU A 157 -0.27 -1.42 7.09
N SER A 158 -0.09 -2.63 7.60
CA SER A 158 1.13 -3.42 7.45
C SER A 158 1.38 -3.83 5.98
N GLY A 159 0.34 -4.24 5.26
CA GLY A 159 0.43 -4.53 3.83
C GLY A 159 0.75 -3.30 3.00
N GLN A 160 0.16 -2.15 3.34
CA GLN A 160 0.46 -0.88 2.67
C GLN A 160 1.91 -0.42 2.92
N PHE A 161 2.43 -0.61 4.14
CA PHE A 161 3.85 -0.38 4.42
C PHE A 161 4.74 -1.24 3.50
N LEU A 162 4.41 -2.51 3.34
CA LEU A 162 5.17 -3.42 2.48
C LEU A 162 5.16 -3.00 1.02
N ILE A 163 4.00 -2.59 0.48
CA ILE A 163 3.91 -2.05 -0.89
C ILE A 163 4.83 -0.82 -1.05
N LYS A 164 4.88 0.06 -0.04
CA LYS A 164 5.77 1.23 -0.05
C LYS A 164 7.23 0.84 0.01
N LEU A 165 7.58 -0.15 0.81
CA LEU A 165 8.94 -0.68 0.90
C LEU A 165 9.39 -1.30 -0.44
N ASP A 166 8.56 -2.14 -1.04
CA ASP A 166 8.86 -2.76 -2.35
C ASP A 166 9.01 -1.70 -3.45
N THR A 167 8.11 -0.72 -3.48
CA THR A 167 8.17 0.40 -4.42
C THR A 167 9.41 1.28 -4.18
N TRP A 168 9.83 1.46 -2.93
CA TRP A 168 11.04 2.21 -2.60
C TRP A 168 12.28 1.54 -3.18
N PHE A 169 12.40 0.21 -3.10
CA PHE A 169 13.51 -0.52 -3.74
C PHE A 169 13.58 -0.28 -5.24
N ASP A 170 12.43 -0.12 -5.91
CA ASP A 170 12.38 0.12 -7.35
C ASP A 170 12.78 1.56 -7.75
N ARG A 171 12.41 2.57 -6.95
CA ARG A 171 12.44 3.96 -7.43
C ARG A 171 12.94 5.02 -6.44
N HIS A 172 13.60 4.65 -5.34
CA HIS A 172 14.08 5.64 -4.35
C HIS A 172 15.02 6.69 -4.96
N ASN A 173 15.75 6.36 -6.02
CA ASN A 173 16.59 7.30 -6.76
C ASN A 173 15.79 8.40 -7.51
N LEU A 174 14.49 8.20 -7.71
CA LEU A 174 13.61 9.12 -8.44
C LEU A 174 12.71 9.93 -7.49
N THR A 175 12.35 9.37 -6.34
CA THR A 175 11.41 10.00 -5.40
C THR A 175 11.59 9.44 -3.99
N LYS A 176 11.41 10.31 -2.99
CA LYS A 176 11.41 9.94 -1.57
C LYS A 176 10.00 9.77 -0.98
N ARG A 177 8.96 9.86 -1.80
CA ARG A 177 7.55 9.82 -1.32
C ARG A 177 7.23 8.53 -0.56
N ASP A 178 7.79 7.40 -1.01
CA ASP A 178 7.53 6.11 -0.39
C ASP A 178 8.16 6.04 1.02
N ALA A 179 9.34 6.65 1.23
CA ALA A 179 9.94 6.77 2.55
C ALA A 179 9.09 7.64 3.51
N VAL A 180 8.49 8.72 3.01
CA VAL A 180 7.53 9.55 3.80
C VAL A 180 6.38 8.72 4.30
N ASP A 181 5.78 7.91 3.43
CA ASP A 181 4.65 7.06 3.79
C ASP A 181 5.09 5.94 4.76
N MET A 182 6.28 5.35 4.59
CA MET A 182 6.81 4.36 5.53
C MET A 182 7.04 4.94 6.93
N VAL A 183 7.62 6.13 7.05
CA VAL A 183 7.78 6.83 8.33
C VAL A 183 6.42 7.06 8.99
N PHE A 184 5.42 7.48 8.21
CA PHE A 184 4.05 7.63 8.72
C PHE A 184 3.52 6.32 9.34
N PHE A 185 3.67 5.17 8.66
CA PHE A 185 3.23 3.88 9.19
C PHE A 185 3.98 3.49 10.47
N LEU A 186 5.32 3.64 10.50
CA LEU A 186 6.12 3.33 11.67
C LEU A 186 5.69 4.13 12.90
N GLN A 187 5.31 5.40 12.72
CA GLN A 187 4.89 6.29 13.80
C GLN A 187 3.46 6.05 14.29
N ASN A 188 2.58 5.48 13.47
CA ASN A 188 1.15 5.43 13.78
C ASN A 188 0.60 4.02 14.00
N VAL A 189 1.19 2.97 13.39
CA VAL A 189 0.60 1.62 13.41
C VAL A 189 0.43 1.09 14.83
N TYR A 190 1.44 1.23 15.70
CA TYR A 190 1.30 0.77 17.09
C TYR A 190 0.11 1.40 17.80
N VAL A 191 -0.01 2.73 17.73
CA VAL A 191 -1.08 3.46 18.43
C VAL A 191 -2.46 3.06 17.91
N VAL A 192 -2.61 2.99 16.58
CA VAL A 192 -3.88 2.65 15.94
C VAL A 192 -4.29 1.21 16.24
N TYR A 193 -3.36 0.27 16.12
CA TYR A 193 -3.66 -1.14 16.34
C TYR A 193 -3.86 -1.49 17.82
N ALA A 194 -3.11 -0.87 18.74
CA ALA A 194 -3.31 -1.06 20.16
C ALA A 194 -4.70 -0.57 20.65
N LEU A 195 -5.31 0.38 19.94
CA LEU A 195 -6.67 0.85 20.23
C LEU A 195 -7.77 -0.01 19.60
N THR A 196 -7.46 -0.76 18.55
CA THR A 196 -8.47 -1.44 17.72
C THR A 196 -8.36 -2.96 17.73
N ARG A 197 -7.21 -3.52 18.08
CA ARG A 197 -6.96 -4.96 18.18
C ARG A 197 -6.91 -5.40 19.63
N THR A 198 -7.38 -6.62 19.90
CA THR A 198 -7.50 -7.15 21.26
C THR A 198 -6.21 -7.70 21.84
N GLU A 199 -5.26 -8.06 20.98
CA GLU A 199 -4.01 -8.72 21.38
C GLU A 199 -2.81 -8.03 20.74
N LEU A 200 -1.77 -7.83 21.57
CA LEU A 200 -0.46 -7.38 21.12
C LEU A 200 0.33 -8.56 20.53
N PRO A 201 1.09 -8.35 19.45
CA PRO A 201 2.07 -9.34 19.02
C PRO A 201 3.07 -9.69 20.12
N PRO A 202 3.48 -10.96 20.25
CA PRO A 202 4.41 -11.40 21.29
C PRO A 202 5.81 -10.77 21.20
N GLU A 203 6.14 -10.20 20.06
CA GLU A 203 7.38 -9.47 19.82
C GLU A 203 7.45 -8.12 20.54
N ILE A 204 6.29 -7.56 20.96
CA ILE A 204 6.19 -6.23 21.58
C ILE A 204 6.18 -6.36 23.09
N ASP A 205 7.24 -5.87 23.73
CA ASP A 205 7.34 -5.75 25.19
C ASP A 205 7.13 -4.28 25.62
N VAL A 206 5.94 -3.98 26.12
CA VAL A 206 5.57 -2.62 26.55
C VAL A 206 6.26 -2.20 27.86
N ASP A 207 6.77 -3.16 28.63
CA ASP A 207 7.46 -2.92 29.90
C ASP A 207 8.98 -2.79 29.73
N ALA A 208 9.48 -2.95 28.49
CA ALA A 208 10.90 -2.81 28.20
C ALA A 208 11.41 -1.39 28.52
N ASN A 209 12.57 -1.28 29.16
CA ASN A 209 13.19 0.01 29.51
C ASN A 209 13.45 0.93 28.29
N GLN A 210 13.48 0.37 27.10
CA GLN A 210 13.70 1.10 25.83
C GLN A 210 12.49 1.02 24.90
N PHE A 211 11.29 0.87 25.48
CA PHE A 211 10.06 0.89 24.69
C PHE A 211 9.94 2.21 23.91
N ASP A 212 9.60 2.11 22.64
CA ASP A 212 9.32 3.24 21.79
C ASP A 212 8.23 2.88 20.78
N VAL A 213 7.27 3.78 20.57
CA VAL A 213 6.10 3.56 19.71
C VAL A 213 6.47 3.30 18.25
N VAL A 214 7.57 3.84 17.75
CA VAL A 214 8.04 3.64 16.37
C VAL A 214 8.61 2.23 16.21
N VAL A 215 9.39 1.76 17.19
CA VAL A 215 9.93 0.39 17.19
C VAL A 215 8.78 -0.62 17.36
N ALA A 216 7.86 -0.37 18.29
CA ALA A 216 6.68 -1.21 18.47
C ALA A 216 5.79 -1.24 17.21
N GLY A 217 5.67 -0.12 16.51
CA GLY A 217 5.01 -0.06 15.20
C GLY A 217 5.69 -0.94 14.16
N ALA A 218 7.02 -0.90 14.10
CA ALA A 218 7.81 -1.75 13.22
C ALA A 218 7.69 -3.25 13.58
N GLU A 219 7.71 -3.58 14.87
CA GLU A 219 7.51 -4.95 15.37
C GLU A 219 6.11 -5.47 15.01
N TRP A 220 5.07 -4.64 15.16
CA TRP A 220 3.71 -5.02 14.77
C TRP A 220 3.60 -5.26 13.26
N ILE A 221 4.10 -4.32 12.47
CA ILE A 221 4.14 -4.48 11.00
C ILE A 221 4.85 -5.79 10.64
N ALA A 222 6.02 -6.06 11.22
CA ALA A 222 6.78 -7.28 10.94
C ALA A 222 6.05 -8.56 11.35
N SER A 223 5.35 -8.56 12.49
CA SER A 223 4.54 -9.67 12.95
C SER A 223 3.37 -9.97 11.99
N ASP A 224 2.66 -8.93 11.52
CA ASP A 224 1.62 -9.07 10.50
C ASP A 224 2.20 -9.62 9.19
N LEU A 225 3.33 -9.07 8.72
CA LEU A 225 3.99 -9.49 7.49
C LEU A 225 4.53 -10.91 7.56
N LYS A 226 5.00 -11.36 8.72
CA LYS A 226 5.43 -12.74 8.96
C LYS A 226 4.30 -13.75 8.67
N GLN A 227 3.06 -13.40 8.98
CA GLN A 227 1.87 -14.23 8.73
C GLN A 227 1.34 -14.08 7.29
N MET A 228 1.55 -12.92 6.69
CA MET A 228 1.05 -12.56 5.36
C MET A 228 1.90 -13.15 4.24
N LEU A 229 3.22 -13.08 4.37
CA LEU A 229 4.16 -13.38 3.31
C LEU A 229 4.46 -14.87 3.16
N THR A 230 4.71 -15.31 1.92
CA THR A 230 5.39 -16.58 1.68
C THR A 230 6.78 -16.58 2.33
N THR A 231 7.33 -17.77 2.58
CA THR A 231 8.69 -17.88 3.16
C THR A 231 9.74 -17.21 2.28
N GLU A 232 9.61 -17.33 0.95
CA GLU A 232 10.53 -16.72 -0.01
C GLU A 232 10.50 -15.20 0.08
N HIS A 233 9.33 -14.59 -0.03
CA HIS A 233 9.18 -13.13 0.06
C HIS A 233 9.57 -12.60 1.44
N ARG A 234 9.23 -13.31 2.49
CA ARG A 234 9.59 -12.95 3.85
C ARG A 234 11.11 -12.85 4.03
N LEU A 235 11.85 -13.88 3.58
CA LEU A 235 13.31 -13.88 3.65
C LEU A 235 13.94 -12.83 2.74
N PHE A 236 13.35 -12.58 1.58
CA PHE A 236 13.78 -11.49 0.71
C PHE A 236 13.76 -10.15 1.43
N TYR A 237 12.59 -9.75 1.98
CA TYR A 237 12.47 -8.47 2.69
C TYR A 237 13.31 -8.41 3.96
N ALA A 238 13.41 -9.52 4.71
CA ALA A 238 14.29 -9.59 5.87
C ALA A 238 15.75 -9.31 5.52
N ASN A 239 16.24 -9.87 4.42
CA ASN A 239 17.62 -9.65 3.97
C ASN A 239 17.82 -8.23 3.46
N GLN A 240 16.90 -7.67 2.68
CA GLN A 240 16.97 -6.29 2.20
C GLN A 240 17.03 -5.29 3.36
N LEU A 241 16.16 -5.47 4.37
CA LEU A 241 16.19 -4.63 5.58
C LEU A 241 17.51 -4.77 6.34
N GLN A 242 18.04 -5.99 6.46
CA GLN A 242 19.33 -6.23 7.13
C GLN A 242 20.49 -5.58 6.37
N GLU A 243 20.48 -5.61 5.04
CA GLU A 243 21.48 -4.93 4.22
C GLU A 243 21.46 -3.42 4.48
N GLU A 244 20.26 -2.79 4.51
CA GLU A 244 20.14 -1.37 4.82
C GLU A 244 20.65 -1.05 6.24
N VAL A 245 20.35 -1.89 7.24
CA VAL A 245 20.89 -1.73 8.61
C VAL A 245 22.42 -1.84 8.63
N ASN A 246 22.99 -2.78 7.88
CA ASN A 246 24.45 -3.02 7.85
C ASN A 246 25.22 -1.90 7.14
N LYS A 247 24.60 -1.18 6.21
CA LYS A 247 25.19 0.00 5.55
C LYS A 247 25.42 1.16 6.53
N GLY A 248 24.76 1.16 7.68
CA GLY A 248 24.91 2.22 8.68
C GLY A 248 24.55 3.59 8.12
N GLU A 249 25.43 4.57 8.25
CA GLU A 249 25.22 5.93 7.76
C GLU A 249 25.14 6.03 6.22
N GLU A 250 25.61 5.00 5.51
CA GLU A 250 25.51 4.91 4.04
C GLU A 250 24.15 4.34 3.57
N SER A 251 23.26 3.93 4.48
CA SER A 251 21.93 3.42 4.13
C SER A 251 21.08 4.49 3.47
N ALA A 252 20.69 4.25 2.22
CA ALA A 252 19.78 5.14 1.51
C ALA A 252 18.40 5.19 2.19
N LEU A 253 17.89 4.05 2.71
CA LEU A 253 16.61 3.99 3.38
C LEU A 253 16.60 4.79 4.69
N LEU A 254 17.64 4.63 5.53
CA LEU A 254 17.77 5.38 6.77
C LEU A 254 17.91 6.88 6.50
N ASN A 255 18.69 7.27 5.50
CA ASN A 255 18.85 8.65 5.11
C ASN A 255 17.53 9.27 4.62
N ASP A 256 16.76 8.54 3.80
CA ASP A 256 15.43 9.00 3.35
C ASP A 256 14.45 9.15 4.51
N PHE A 257 14.51 8.29 5.54
CA PHE A 257 13.70 8.44 6.76
C PHE A 257 14.12 9.68 7.57
N LEU A 258 15.40 10.00 7.62
CA LEU A 258 15.91 11.17 8.34
C LEU A 258 15.59 12.49 7.66
N ASP A 259 15.54 12.53 6.34
CA ASP A 259 15.11 13.72 5.60
C ASP A 259 13.67 14.14 5.96
N MET A 260 12.87 13.17 6.46
CA MET A 260 11.48 13.39 6.88
C MET A 260 11.35 13.70 8.38
N SER A 261 12.42 13.60 9.15
CA SER A 261 12.39 13.74 10.59
C SER A 261 13.57 14.58 11.10
N SER A 262 14.39 14.03 11.95
CA SER A 262 15.58 14.71 12.49
C SER A 262 16.67 13.66 12.72
N ALA A 263 17.93 14.06 12.58
CA ALA A 263 19.10 13.20 12.81
C ALA A 263 19.06 12.46 14.17
N LYS A 264 18.41 13.05 15.19
CA LYS A 264 18.22 12.41 16.49
C LYS A 264 17.43 11.08 16.44
N TYR A 265 16.69 10.81 15.36
CA TYR A 265 15.91 9.59 15.18
C TYR A 265 16.67 8.49 14.45
N TYR A 266 17.95 8.68 14.11
CA TYR A 266 18.74 7.68 13.39
C TYR A 266 18.74 6.32 14.10
N ASP A 267 19.15 6.29 15.36
CA ASP A 267 19.20 5.04 16.14
C ASP A 267 17.82 4.38 16.28
N LEU A 268 16.77 5.20 16.37
CA LEU A 268 15.41 4.73 16.48
C LEU A 268 14.97 3.99 15.20
N PHE A 269 15.12 4.61 14.04
CA PHE A 269 14.78 3.98 12.76
C PHE A 269 15.68 2.78 12.46
N ARG A 270 16.97 2.86 12.78
CA ARG A 270 17.88 1.73 12.63
C ARG A 270 17.43 0.54 13.48
N ARG A 271 17.04 0.75 14.74
CA ARG A 271 16.44 -0.29 15.60
C ARG A 271 15.14 -0.83 15.01
N ALA A 272 14.26 0.02 14.52
CA ALA A 272 13.01 -0.39 13.89
C ALA A 272 13.25 -1.35 12.73
N LEU A 273 14.14 -1.00 11.78
CA LEU A 273 14.49 -1.86 10.63
C LEU A 273 15.19 -3.16 11.07
N GLN A 274 16.07 -3.09 12.09
CA GLN A 274 16.74 -4.25 12.66
C GLN A 274 15.71 -5.24 13.24
N ARG A 275 14.77 -4.77 14.06
CA ARG A 275 13.73 -5.60 14.66
C ARG A 275 12.81 -6.22 13.59
N MET A 276 12.43 -5.46 12.57
CA MET A 276 11.65 -6.00 11.45
C MET A 276 12.40 -7.14 10.74
N SER A 277 13.69 -6.96 10.44
CA SER A 277 14.50 -8.00 9.82
C SER A 277 14.57 -9.26 10.69
N GLU A 278 14.79 -9.11 11.99
CA GLU A 278 14.86 -10.22 12.96
C GLU A 278 13.55 -11.01 12.99
N ILE A 279 12.42 -10.34 13.16
CA ILE A 279 11.09 -10.96 13.24
C ILE A 279 10.76 -11.72 11.93
N LEU A 280 11.06 -11.12 10.79
CA LEU A 280 10.83 -11.75 9.50
C LEU A 280 11.73 -12.97 9.24
N LYS A 281 12.89 -13.12 9.88
CA LYS A 281 13.77 -14.30 9.77
C LYS A 281 13.29 -15.50 10.59
N VAL A 282 12.49 -15.28 11.63
CA VAL A 282 12.02 -16.38 12.50
C VAL A 282 11.04 -17.26 11.73
N LEU A 283 11.32 -18.56 11.67
CA LEU A 283 10.47 -19.56 11.00
C LEU A 283 9.16 -19.80 11.77
#